data_654a248656ca578671036812afa165ae
#
_entry.id   654a248656ca578671036812afa165ae
#
_cell.length_a   1.000
_cell.length_b   1.000
_cell.length_c   1.000
_cell.angle_alpha   90.00
_cell.angle_beta   90.00
_cell.angle_gamma   90.00
#
_symmetry.space_group_name_H-M   'P 1'
#
loop_
_entity.id
_entity.type
_entity.pdbx_description
1 polymer ?
#
loop_
_entity_poly.entity_id
_entity_poly.type
_entity_poly.pdbx_seq_one_letter_code
_entity_poly.pdbx_strand_id
1 'polypeptide(L)'
;MLHADIRRQTATAAARSIAAPAKTSADELLVERIALGDRLAMEALFARHRTPDYRWLVRFVNDAPLAEDLLSEVFLDVWRQAGRFEGRSTVSTWLMSIARYKALAARRRRTDVELDEHIEATVADTSDDPETALAKKTRNEVLRQALTRLSSEHRQIIDLVYYHEKSVEEAAQILKVPGATVKTRMFYARKKLAVLVSGA
;
A
#
# COMPACT_ATOMS: atom_id res chain seq x y z
N MET A 1 41.04 -37.94 52.20
CA MET A 1 40.35 -36.71 52.60
C MET A 1 40.66 -35.66 51.58
N LEU A 2 39.74 -35.24 50.81
CA LEU A 2 39.32 -33.96 50.34
C LEU A 2 38.58 -34.17 49.03
N HIS A 3 37.25 -33.96 49.11
CA HIS A 3 36.36 -33.92 47.96
C HIS A 3 36.65 -32.67 47.13
N ALA A 4 36.93 -32.86 45.84
CA ALA A 4 36.95 -31.77 44.87
C ALA A 4 35.69 -31.87 44.01
N ASP A 5 34.79 -30.92 44.27
CA ASP A 5 33.52 -30.73 43.60
C ASP A 5 33.75 -30.12 42.22
N ILE A 6 33.61 -30.90 41.17
CA ILE A 6 33.69 -30.42 39.79
C ILE A 6 32.28 -30.03 39.37
N ARG A 7 31.94 -28.75 39.60
CA ARG A 7 30.73 -28.15 39.01
C ARG A 7 30.87 -28.10 37.50
N ARG A 8 30.08 -28.92 36.84
CA ARG A 8 29.85 -28.82 35.40
C ARG A 8 29.14 -27.51 35.09
N GLN A 9 29.87 -26.57 34.56
CA GLN A 9 29.24 -25.42 33.87
C GLN A 9 28.77 -25.87 32.51
N THR A 10 27.49 -26.12 32.39
CA THR A 10 26.82 -26.29 31.11
C THR A 10 26.68 -24.92 30.47
N ALA A 11 27.57 -24.58 29.56
CA ALA A 11 27.43 -23.43 28.69
C ALA A 11 26.31 -23.75 27.70
N THR A 12 25.13 -23.16 27.95
CA THR A 12 24.01 -23.14 26.98
C THR A 12 24.44 -22.21 25.83
N ALA A 13 25.03 -22.79 24.80
CA ALA A 13 25.20 -22.10 23.53
C ALA A 13 23.83 -21.85 22.93
N ALA A 14 23.35 -20.61 23.09
CA ALA A 14 22.20 -20.14 22.34
C ALA A 14 22.54 -20.21 20.85
N ALA A 15 22.03 -21.22 20.18
CA ALA A 15 22.07 -21.33 18.74
C ALA A 15 21.31 -20.14 18.16
N ARG A 16 22.02 -19.09 17.77
CA ARG A 16 21.50 -18.09 16.86
C ARG A 16 21.16 -18.82 15.57
N SER A 17 19.86 -19.06 15.35
CA SER A 17 19.35 -19.47 14.06
C SER A 17 19.79 -18.42 13.05
N ILE A 18 20.81 -18.73 12.27
CA ILE A 18 21.19 -17.97 11.10
C ILE A 18 20.08 -18.27 10.09
N ALA A 19 19.05 -17.40 10.08
CA ALA A 19 18.06 -17.40 9.01
C ALA A 19 18.84 -17.30 7.69
N ALA A 20 18.61 -18.25 6.79
CA ALA A 20 19.19 -18.20 5.45
C ALA A 20 18.90 -16.82 4.85
N PRO A 21 19.85 -16.19 4.13
CA PRO A 21 19.64 -14.87 3.58
C PRO A 21 18.37 -14.92 2.70
N ALA A 22 17.33 -14.20 3.10
CA ALA A 22 16.13 -14.04 2.30
C ALA A 22 16.60 -13.57 0.93
N LYS A 23 16.19 -14.27 -0.14
CA LYS A 23 16.54 -13.88 -1.51
C LYS A 23 16.08 -12.42 -1.69
N THR A 24 17.06 -11.52 -1.82
CA THR A 24 16.81 -10.10 -2.12
C THR A 24 15.90 -10.03 -3.35
N SER A 25 14.77 -9.37 -3.24
CA SER A 25 13.83 -9.25 -4.35
C SER A 25 14.43 -8.40 -5.48
N ALA A 26 13.92 -8.56 -6.70
CA ALA A 26 14.39 -7.75 -7.83
C ALA A 26 14.21 -6.24 -7.57
N ASP A 27 13.19 -5.85 -6.81
CA ASP A 27 12.95 -4.46 -6.47
C ASP A 27 13.90 -3.96 -5.36
N GLU A 28 14.27 -4.80 -4.41
CA GLU A 28 15.29 -4.47 -3.40
C GLU A 28 16.64 -4.19 -4.06
N LEU A 29 17.05 -5.02 -5.04
CA LEU A 29 18.26 -4.77 -5.82
C LEU A 29 18.20 -3.43 -6.58
N LEU A 30 17.02 -3.04 -7.09
CA LEU A 30 16.87 -1.72 -7.70
C LEU A 30 17.02 -0.61 -6.66
N VAL A 31 16.44 -0.74 -5.48
CA VAL A 31 16.56 0.26 -4.40
C VAL A 31 18.00 0.41 -3.94
N GLU A 32 18.77 -0.69 -3.80
CA GLU A 32 20.21 -0.65 -3.50
C GLU A 32 20.99 0.14 -4.55
N ARG A 33 20.72 -0.10 -5.84
CA ARG A 33 21.36 0.63 -6.94
C ARG A 33 20.96 2.10 -6.96
N ILE A 34 19.70 2.42 -6.68
CA ILE A 34 19.21 3.80 -6.56
C ILE A 34 19.95 4.52 -5.43
N ALA A 35 20.20 3.86 -4.30
CA ALA A 35 20.97 4.40 -3.20
C ALA A 35 22.41 4.80 -3.58
N LEU A 36 22.95 4.18 -4.63
CA LEU A 36 24.26 4.50 -5.24
C LEU A 36 24.17 5.54 -6.38
N GLY A 37 22.97 6.10 -6.63
CA GLY A 37 22.76 7.11 -7.66
C GLY A 37 22.49 6.56 -9.07
N ASP A 38 22.13 5.29 -9.21
CA ASP A 38 21.82 4.67 -10.50
C ASP A 38 20.44 5.11 -11.03
N ARG A 39 20.44 5.96 -12.06
CA ARG A 39 19.24 6.48 -12.69
C ARG A 39 18.46 5.40 -13.47
N LEU A 40 19.14 4.44 -14.09
CA LEU A 40 18.48 3.36 -14.82
C LEU A 40 17.71 2.44 -13.87
N ALA A 41 18.25 2.19 -12.69
CA ALA A 41 17.53 1.47 -11.64
C ALA A 41 16.27 2.22 -11.18
N MET A 42 16.35 3.55 -11.10
CA MET A 42 15.18 4.39 -10.77
C MET A 42 14.11 4.35 -11.85
N GLU A 43 14.50 4.46 -13.13
CA GLU A 43 13.58 4.33 -14.26
C GLU A 43 12.89 2.96 -14.26
N ALA A 44 13.63 1.89 -14.00
CA ALA A 44 13.08 0.53 -13.92
C ALA A 44 12.09 0.37 -12.76
N LEU A 45 12.40 0.92 -11.59
CA LEU A 45 11.51 0.89 -10.43
C LEU A 45 10.24 1.72 -10.70
N PHE A 46 10.38 2.92 -11.28
CA PHE A 46 9.27 3.76 -11.68
C PHE A 46 8.36 3.04 -12.69
N ALA A 47 8.91 2.45 -13.74
CA ALA A 47 8.14 1.74 -14.75
C ALA A 47 7.28 0.60 -14.16
N ARG A 48 7.78 -0.10 -13.12
CA ARG A 48 7.06 -1.19 -12.46
C ARG A 48 5.93 -0.70 -11.54
N HIS A 49 6.17 0.37 -10.80
CA HIS A 49 5.29 0.77 -9.70
C HIS A 49 4.40 1.98 -10.01
N ARG A 50 4.70 2.77 -11.06
CA ARG A 50 3.93 3.99 -11.37
C ARG A 50 2.43 3.73 -11.53
N THR A 51 2.06 2.67 -12.25
CA THR A 51 0.65 2.41 -12.57
C THR A 51 -0.17 1.99 -11.34
N PRO A 52 0.26 1.00 -10.52
CA PRO A 52 -0.46 0.66 -9.31
C PRO A 52 -0.49 1.82 -8.30
N ASP A 53 0.64 2.52 -8.10
CA ASP A 53 0.70 3.62 -7.14
C ASP A 53 -0.16 4.82 -7.59
N TYR A 54 -0.16 5.15 -8.88
CA TYR A 54 -1.03 6.18 -9.45
C TYR A 54 -2.52 5.84 -9.26
N ARG A 55 -2.92 4.61 -9.60
CA ARG A 55 -4.32 4.16 -9.43
C ARG A 55 -4.76 4.26 -7.97
N TRP A 56 -3.88 3.90 -7.05
CA TRP A 56 -4.16 4.03 -5.62
C TRP A 56 -4.31 5.50 -5.21
N LEU A 57 -3.39 6.36 -5.64
CA LEU A 57 -3.44 7.80 -5.35
C LEU A 57 -4.72 8.45 -5.88
N VAL A 58 -5.08 8.20 -7.16
CA VAL A 58 -6.33 8.74 -7.75
C VAL A 58 -7.56 8.34 -6.93
N ARG A 59 -7.67 7.06 -6.55
CA ARG A 59 -8.79 6.59 -5.73
C ARG A 59 -8.78 7.18 -4.31
N PHE A 60 -7.59 7.52 -3.81
CA PHE A 60 -7.44 8.08 -2.46
C PHE A 60 -7.77 9.56 -2.41
N VAL A 61 -7.25 10.37 -3.35
CA VAL A 61 -7.44 11.83 -3.37
C VAL A 61 -8.64 12.27 -4.20
N ASN A 62 -9.14 11.42 -5.09
CA ASN A 62 -10.22 11.68 -6.05
C ASN A 62 -9.94 12.88 -6.97
N ASP A 63 -8.70 13.06 -7.37
CA ASP A 63 -8.20 14.17 -8.16
C ASP A 63 -7.00 13.66 -8.98
N ALA A 64 -7.17 13.57 -10.32
CA ALA A 64 -6.16 12.96 -11.18
C ALA A 64 -4.90 13.83 -11.32
N PRO A 65 -4.98 15.15 -11.57
CA PRO A 65 -3.82 16.03 -11.57
C PRO A 65 -3.03 15.97 -10.24
N LEU A 66 -3.71 16.06 -9.11
CA LEU A 66 -3.07 15.95 -7.80
C LEU A 66 -2.40 14.58 -7.61
N ALA A 67 -3.01 13.51 -8.10
CA ALA A 67 -2.41 12.17 -8.01
C ALA A 67 -1.11 12.05 -8.83
N GLU A 68 -0.99 12.72 -9.99
CA GLU A 68 0.23 12.78 -10.79
C GLU A 68 1.33 13.54 -10.07
N ASP A 69 1.01 14.68 -9.47
CA ASP A 69 1.95 15.46 -8.68
C ASP A 69 2.46 14.65 -7.48
N LEU A 70 1.54 14.02 -6.74
CA LEU A 70 1.89 13.18 -5.59
C LEU A 70 2.74 11.96 -6.00
N LEU A 71 2.45 11.34 -7.14
CA LEU A 71 3.26 10.24 -7.66
C LEU A 71 4.70 10.69 -7.93
N SER A 72 4.86 11.85 -8.57
CA SER A 72 6.17 12.45 -8.82
C SER A 72 6.92 12.73 -7.52
N GLU A 73 6.23 13.28 -6.52
CA GLU A 73 6.79 13.50 -5.19
C GLU A 73 7.18 12.19 -4.47
N VAL A 74 6.41 11.10 -4.62
CA VAL A 74 6.74 9.78 -4.06
C VAL A 74 8.08 9.30 -4.60
N PHE A 75 8.26 9.32 -5.93
CA PHE A 75 9.49 8.83 -6.54
C PHE A 75 10.68 9.76 -6.31
N LEU A 76 10.46 11.05 -6.13
CA LEU A 76 11.50 11.97 -5.66
C LEU A 76 11.97 11.64 -4.24
N ASP A 77 11.04 11.28 -3.36
CA ASP A 77 11.39 10.84 -1.99
C ASP A 77 12.10 9.46 -2.01
N VAL A 78 11.69 8.55 -2.89
CA VAL A 78 12.39 7.28 -3.11
C VAL A 78 13.85 7.54 -3.50
N TRP A 79 14.09 8.41 -4.49
CA TRP A 79 15.45 8.79 -4.89
C TRP A 79 16.29 9.33 -3.74
N ARG A 80 15.70 10.16 -2.88
CA ARG A 80 16.39 10.78 -1.73
C ARG A 80 16.62 9.82 -0.57
N GLN A 81 15.75 8.83 -0.42
CA GLN A 81 15.70 7.98 0.78
C GLN A 81 16.06 6.50 0.53
N ALA A 82 16.40 6.13 -0.71
CA ALA A 82 16.72 4.74 -1.07
C ALA A 82 17.76 4.12 -0.11
N GLY A 83 18.80 4.86 0.26
CA GLY A 83 19.82 4.40 1.21
C GLY A 83 19.33 4.19 2.66
N ARG A 84 18.09 4.58 2.98
CA ARG A 84 17.45 4.35 4.29
C ARG A 84 16.48 3.18 4.27
N PHE A 85 16.28 2.56 3.14
CA PHE A 85 15.43 1.37 3.05
C PHE A 85 16.11 0.18 3.73
N GLU A 86 15.50 -0.33 4.78
CA GLU A 86 16.08 -1.38 5.64
C GLU A 86 15.52 -2.79 5.33
N GLY A 87 14.72 -2.96 4.28
CA GLY A 87 14.14 -4.26 3.94
C GLY A 87 13.12 -4.81 4.95
N ARG A 88 12.59 -3.97 5.85
CA ARG A 88 11.58 -4.41 6.85
C ARG A 88 10.20 -4.70 6.25
N SER A 89 10.01 -4.32 5.00
CA SER A 89 8.79 -4.56 4.22
C SER A 89 9.16 -4.76 2.76
N THR A 90 8.21 -5.23 1.94
CA THR A 90 8.42 -5.20 0.50
C THR A 90 8.57 -3.76 -0.01
N VAL A 91 9.31 -3.58 -1.11
CA VAL A 91 9.48 -2.25 -1.74
C VAL A 91 8.13 -1.64 -2.10
N SER A 92 7.21 -2.44 -2.63
CA SER A 92 5.85 -1.98 -2.94
C SER A 92 5.09 -1.47 -1.70
N THR A 93 5.23 -2.13 -0.55
CA THR A 93 4.63 -1.67 0.71
C THR A 93 5.27 -0.38 1.21
N TRP A 94 6.58 -0.24 1.05
CA TRP A 94 7.30 0.98 1.38
C TRP A 94 6.86 2.17 0.49
N LEU A 95 6.77 1.97 -0.84
CA LEU A 95 6.27 2.97 -1.79
C LEU A 95 4.86 3.44 -1.43
N MET A 96 3.94 2.50 -1.19
CA MET A 96 2.56 2.82 -0.80
C MET A 96 2.47 3.54 0.55
N SER A 97 3.39 3.27 1.48
CA SER A 97 3.47 3.99 2.75
C SER A 97 3.87 5.46 2.55
N ILE A 98 4.82 5.73 1.65
CA ILE A 98 5.22 7.09 1.25
C ILE A 98 4.03 7.78 0.55
N ALA A 99 3.42 7.11 -0.43
CA ALA A 99 2.27 7.63 -1.18
C ALA A 99 1.12 8.02 -0.25
N ARG A 100 0.79 7.15 0.71
CA ARG A 100 -0.25 7.44 1.70
C ARG A 100 0.10 8.65 2.58
N TYR A 101 1.34 8.75 3.03
CA TYR A 101 1.77 9.90 3.83
C TYR A 101 1.57 11.21 3.07
N LYS A 102 2.00 11.26 1.80
CA LYS A 102 1.84 12.45 0.95
C LYS A 102 0.37 12.76 0.66
N ALA A 103 -0.42 11.75 0.33
CA ALA A 103 -1.85 11.92 0.08
C ALA A 103 -2.61 12.43 1.30
N LEU A 104 -2.28 11.97 2.50
CA LEU A 104 -2.85 12.50 3.74
C LEU A 104 -2.44 13.95 4.00
N ALA A 105 -1.19 14.31 3.74
CA ALA A 105 -0.70 15.67 3.88
C ALA A 105 -1.40 16.63 2.89
N ALA A 106 -1.58 16.20 1.64
CA ALA A 106 -2.32 16.96 0.63
C ALA A 106 -3.79 17.18 1.03
N ARG A 107 -4.47 16.12 1.51
CA ARG A 107 -5.85 16.24 2.00
C ARG A 107 -5.98 17.21 3.17
N ARG A 108 -5.06 17.19 4.14
CA ARG A 108 -5.07 18.15 5.25
C ARG A 108 -4.97 19.58 4.75
N ARG A 109 -4.02 19.87 3.84
CA ARG A 109 -3.88 21.21 3.25
C ARG A 109 -5.16 21.67 2.55
N ARG A 110 -5.86 20.78 1.84
CA ARG A 110 -7.15 21.12 1.19
C ARG A 110 -8.24 21.38 2.21
N THR A 111 -8.36 20.56 3.24
CA THR A 111 -9.36 20.79 4.29
C THR A 111 -9.13 22.11 5.04
N ASP A 112 -7.88 22.53 5.19
CA ASP A 112 -7.55 23.83 5.78
C ASP A 112 -7.88 25.02 4.84
N VAL A 113 -7.98 24.77 3.52
CA VAL A 113 -8.31 25.77 2.49
C VAL A 113 -9.80 25.71 2.09
N GLU A 114 -10.40 24.51 2.08
CA GLU A 114 -11.79 24.26 1.65
C GLU A 114 -12.75 24.17 2.86
N LEU A 115 -12.98 25.28 3.53
CA LEU A 115 -14.23 25.49 4.26
C LEU A 115 -15.39 25.83 3.31
N ASP A 116 -15.14 25.90 2.00
CA ASP A 116 -16.13 26.12 0.95
C ASP A 116 -15.82 25.27 -0.30
N GLU A 117 -16.82 24.52 -0.72
CA GLU A 117 -17.05 23.81 -1.97
C GLU A 117 -16.87 22.30 -2.02
N HIS A 118 -18.01 21.63 -2.14
CA HIS A 118 -18.16 20.23 -2.56
C HIS A 118 -17.93 20.11 -4.07
N ILE A 119 -16.91 19.34 -4.48
CA ILE A 119 -16.75 18.89 -5.87
C ILE A 119 -16.69 17.36 -5.91
N GLU A 120 -17.70 16.75 -6.51
CA GLU A 120 -17.71 15.34 -6.90
C GLU A 120 -16.91 15.17 -8.20
N ALA A 121 -15.75 14.52 -8.15
CA ALA A 121 -15.02 14.12 -9.33
C ALA A 121 -15.19 12.63 -9.62
N THR A 122 -15.71 12.30 -10.79
CA THR A 122 -15.91 10.92 -11.28
C THR A 122 -14.71 10.50 -12.11
N VAL A 123 -13.97 9.50 -11.67
CA VAL A 123 -12.89 8.90 -12.46
C VAL A 123 -13.44 7.76 -13.30
N ALA A 124 -13.42 7.92 -14.63
CA ALA A 124 -13.77 6.88 -15.57
C ALA A 124 -12.60 5.93 -15.81
N ASP A 125 -12.84 4.64 -15.65
CA ASP A 125 -11.90 3.58 -16.04
C ASP A 125 -12.29 3.06 -17.44
N THR A 126 -11.38 3.15 -18.40
CA THR A 126 -11.60 2.76 -19.79
C THR A 126 -10.89 1.45 -20.11
N SER A 127 -11.64 0.40 -20.35
CA SER A 127 -11.50 -0.59 -21.44
C SER A 127 -12.36 -1.82 -21.18
N ASP A 128 -13.20 -2.18 -22.16
CA ASP A 128 -13.43 -3.54 -22.64
C ASP A 128 -14.59 -3.60 -23.66
N ASP A 129 -14.55 -4.61 -24.51
CA ASP A 129 -15.30 -5.06 -25.67
C ASP A 129 -16.85 -4.97 -25.60
N PRO A 130 -17.59 -4.66 -26.75
CA PRO A 130 -18.96 -4.10 -26.73
C PRO A 130 -20.09 -5.01 -26.23
N GLU A 131 -20.05 -6.31 -26.39
CA GLU A 131 -21.22 -7.17 -26.12
C GLU A 131 -21.23 -7.80 -24.72
N THR A 132 -20.07 -8.15 -24.20
CA THR A 132 -19.85 -8.48 -22.78
C THR A 132 -19.76 -7.21 -21.91
N ALA A 133 -19.58 -6.07 -22.54
CA ALA A 133 -19.38 -4.76 -21.92
C ALA A 133 -20.64 -4.26 -21.20
N LEU A 134 -21.85 -4.51 -21.71
CA LEU A 134 -23.05 -3.91 -21.13
C LEU A 134 -23.42 -4.50 -19.77
N ALA A 135 -23.43 -5.84 -19.64
CA ALA A 135 -23.69 -6.50 -18.36
C ALA A 135 -22.54 -6.34 -17.36
N LYS A 136 -21.27 -6.36 -17.85
CA LYS A 136 -20.09 -6.04 -17.05
C LYS A 136 -20.07 -4.56 -16.65
N LYS A 137 -20.47 -3.65 -17.56
CA LYS A 137 -20.53 -2.21 -17.30
C LYS A 137 -21.54 -1.90 -16.19
N THR A 138 -22.71 -2.52 -16.21
CA THR A 138 -23.72 -2.36 -15.16
C THR A 138 -23.21 -2.91 -13.82
N ARG A 139 -22.59 -4.09 -13.80
CA ARG A 139 -22.04 -4.68 -12.57
C ARG A 139 -20.87 -3.88 -12.01
N ASN A 140 -19.98 -3.40 -12.88
CA ASN A 140 -18.85 -2.57 -12.49
C ASN A 140 -19.33 -1.21 -11.96
N GLU A 141 -20.36 -0.65 -12.55
CA GLU A 141 -20.96 0.60 -12.09
C GLU A 141 -21.59 0.46 -10.71
N VAL A 142 -22.39 -0.61 -10.48
CA VAL A 142 -22.95 -0.93 -9.16
C VAL A 142 -21.86 -1.10 -8.11
N LEU A 143 -20.79 -1.83 -8.44
CA LEU A 143 -19.65 -2.00 -7.52
C LEU A 143 -18.93 -0.68 -7.24
N ARG A 144 -18.71 0.14 -8.28
CA ARG A 144 -18.08 1.46 -8.14
C ARG A 144 -18.89 2.37 -7.23
N GLN A 145 -20.21 2.45 -7.44
CA GLN A 145 -21.13 3.20 -6.58
C GLN A 145 -21.17 2.64 -5.16
N ALA A 146 -21.16 1.32 -4.97
CA ALA A 146 -21.10 0.71 -3.65
C ALA A 146 -19.78 1.07 -2.92
N LEU A 147 -18.65 1.10 -3.64
CA LEU A 147 -17.37 1.51 -3.08
C LEU A 147 -17.34 2.98 -2.64
N THR A 148 -17.99 3.90 -3.37
CA THR A 148 -18.08 5.31 -2.96
C THR A 148 -18.89 5.51 -1.68
N ARG A 149 -19.86 4.62 -1.41
CA ARG A 149 -20.69 4.64 -0.18
C ARG A 149 -20.02 4.03 1.06
N LEU A 150 -18.81 3.48 0.91
CA LEU A 150 -17.99 3.05 2.04
C LEU A 150 -17.33 4.27 2.71
N SER A 151 -17.06 4.16 4.02
CA SER A 151 -16.17 5.12 4.68
C SER A 151 -14.76 5.06 4.06
N SER A 152 -14.01 6.16 4.15
CA SER A 152 -12.65 6.23 3.62
C SER A 152 -11.75 5.11 4.16
N GLU A 153 -11.91 4.75 5.43
CA GLU A 153 -11.15 3.68 6.07
C GLU A 153 -11.47 2.29 5.51
N HIS A 154 -12.76 2.00 5.28
CA HIS A 154 -13.18 0.74 4.67
C HIS A 154 -12.76 0.65 3.20
N ARG A 155 -12.85 1.77 2.47
CA ARG A 155 -12.43 1.83 1.07
C ARG A 155 -10.93 1.57 0.92
N GLN A 156 -10.10 2.22 1.74
CA GLN A 156 -8.65 2.00 1.74
C GLN A 156 -8.26 0.54 1.98
N ILE A 157 -8.93 -0.16 2.90
CA ILE A 157 -8.64 -1.56 3.17
C ILE A 157 -9.04 -2.46 2.01
N ILE A 158 -10.23 -2.25 1.43
CA ILE A 158 -10.67 -2.99 0.25
C ILE A 158 -9.69 -2.76 -0.91
N ASP A 159 -9.28 -1.52 -1.13
CA ASP A 159 -8.32 -1.17 -2.17
C ASP A 159 -6.97 -1.86 -1.99
N LEU A 160 -6.37 -1.78 -0.81
CA LEU A 160 -5.08 -2.42 -0.52
C LEU A 160 -5.14 -3.96 -0.66
N VAL A 161 -6.18 -4.59 -0.15
CA VAL A 161 -6.25 -6.06 -0.12
C VAL A 161 -6.67 -6.65 -1.47
N TYR A 162 -7.63 -6.03 -2.18
CA TYR A 162 -8.20 -6.62 -3.40
C TYR A 162 -7.62 -6.08 -4.70
N TYR A 163 -7.19 -4.80 -4.74
CA TYR A 163 -6.59 -4.22 -5.94
C TYR A 163 -5.07 -4.23 -5.92
N HIS A 164 -4.47 -4.22 -4.71
CA HIS A 164 -3.02 -4.21 -4.54
C HIS A 164 -2.48 -5.48 -3.89
N GLU A 165 -3.34 -6.49 -3.70
CA GLU A 165 -2.99 -7.83 -3.19
C GLU A 165 -2.15 -7.81 -1.90
N LYS A 166 -2.36 -6.78 -1.06
CA LYS A 166 -1.62 -6.61 0.18
C LYS A 166 -2.12 -7.59 1.25
N SER A 167 -1.19 -8.21 1.95
CA SER A 167 -1.48 -9.00 3.15
C SER A 167 -2.04 -8.10 4.26
N VAL A 168 -2.63 -8.72 5.28
CA VAL A 168 -3.12 -7.98 6.46
C VAL A 168 -1.99 -7.22 7.14
N GLU A 169 -0.82 -7.82 7.19
CA GLU A 169 0.39 -7.27 7.80
C GLU A 169 0.91 -6.06 7.00
N GLU A 170 0.98 -6.17 5.68
CA GLU A 170 1.37 -5.08 4.80
C GLU A 170 0.36 -3.93 4.84
N ALA A 171 -0.94 -4.23 4.79
CA ALA A 171 -1.99 -3.22 4.93
C ALA A 171 -1.92 -2.53 6.30
N ALA A 172 -1.61 -3.25 7.37
CA ALA A 172 -1.40 -2.68 8.71
C ALA A 172 -0.21 -1.71 8.73
N GLN A 173 0.89 -2.06 8.08
CA GLN A 173 2.06 -1.19 7.94
C GLN A 173 1.73 0.07 7.13
N ILE A 174 1.08 -0.06 5.98
CA ILE A 174 0.69 1.07 5.13
C ILE A 174 -0.27 2.00 5.87
N LEU A 175 -1.29 1.44 6.52
CA LEU A 175 -2.34 2.21 7.21
C LEU A 175 -1.90 2.72 8.58
N LYS A 176 -0.79 2.22 9.13
CA LYS A 176 -0.29 2.49 10.48
C LYS A 176 -1.34 2.17 11.56
N VAL A 177 -1.97 1.01 11.44
CA VAL A 177 -2.94 0.47 12.40
C VAL A 177 -2.60 -0.97 12.76
N PRO A 178 -3.06 -1.49 13.92
CA PRO A 178 -2.87 -2.90 14.26
C PRO A 178 -3.51 -3.84 13.23
N GLY A 179 -2.90 -5.02 13.00
CA GLY A 179 -3.45 -6.04 12.08
C GLY A 179 -4.86 -6.51 12.47
N ALA A 180 -5.18 -6.55 13.76
CA ALA A 180 -6.53 -6.81 14.26
C ALA A 180 -7.54 -5.78 13.76
N THR A 181 -7.16 -4.49 13.72
CA THR A 181 -7.98 -3.40 13.17
C THR A 181 -8.22 -3.60 11.66
N VAL A 182 -7.19 -4.01 10.91
CA VAL A 182 -7.34 -4.33 9.48
C VAL A 182 -8.36 -5.44 9.27
N LYS A 183 -8.25 -6.54 10.02
CA LYS A 183 -9.20 -7.67 9.94
C LYS A 183 -10.64 -7.25 10.25
N THR A 184 -10.84 -6.47 11.31
CA THR A 184 -12.14 -5.97 11.72
C THR A 184 -12.75 -5.03 10.67
N ARG A 185 -11.97 -4.06 10.19
CA ARG A 185 -12.42 -3.12 9.14
C ARG A 185 -12.75 -3.86 7.84
N MET A 186 -11.94 -4.85 7.46
CA MET A 186 -12.17 -5.67 6.27
C MET A 186 -13.47 -6.49 6.39
N PHE A 187 -13.78 -7.03 7.57
CA PHE A 187 -15.04 -7.73 7.84
C PHE A 187 -16.25 -6.80 7.64
N TYR A 188 -16.24 -5.63 8.27
CA TYR A 188 -17.35 -4.67 8.14
C TYR A 188 -17.45 -4.06 6.75
N ALA A 189 -16.35 -3.79 6.08
CA ALA A 189 -16.33 -3.31 4.70
C ALA A 189 -17.00 -4.31 3.75
N ARG A 190 -16.66 -5.61 3.87
CA ARG A 190 -17.30 -6.68 3.08
C ARG A 190 -18.79 -6.80 3.37
N LYS A 191 -19.18 -6.78 4.65
CA LYS A 191 -20.58 -6.84 5.04
C LYS A 191 -21.39 -5.68 4.45
N LYS A 192 -20.85 -4.45 4.51
CA LYS A 192 -21.49 -3.27 3.95
C LYS A 192 -21.57 -3.32 2.41
N LEU A 193 -20.49 -3.77 1.74
CA LEU A 193 -20.51 -3.96 0.28
C LEU A 193 -21.55 -4.98 -0.14
N ALA A 194 -21.66 -6.11 0.53
CA ALA A 194 -22.67 -7.13 0.20
C ALA A 194 -24.09 -6.54 0.24
N VAL A 195 -24.42 -5.78 1.26
CA VAL A 195 -25.73 -5.10 1.37
C VAL A 195 -25.95 -4.08 0.24
N LEU A 196 -24.93 -3.28 -0.08
CA LEU A 196 -25.02 -2.24 -1.12
C LEU A 196 -25.15 -2.81 -2.53
N VAL A 197 -24.55 -3.96 -2.80
CA VAL A 197 -24.60 -4.64 -4.11
C VAL A 197 -25.87 -5.46 -4.26
N SER A 198 -26.38 -6.07 -3.17
CA SER A 198 -27.64 -6.86 -3.21
C SER A 198 -28.90 -6.00 -3.25
N GLY A 199 -28.82 -4.72 -2.90
CA GLY A 199 -29.95 -3.78 -2.92
C GLY A 199 -29.96 -2.86 -4.14
N ALA A 200 -29.10 -3.10 -5.11
CA ALA A 200 -29.03 -2.40 -6.39
C ALA A 200 -29.53 -3.30 -7.52
#